data_4533f3de52052e77507a9f4d1377c475
#
_entry.id   4533f3de52052e77507a9f4d1377c475
#
_cell.length_a   1.000
_cell.length_b   1.000
_cell.length_c   1.000
_cell.angle_alpha   90.00
_cell.angle_beta   90.00
_cell.angle_gamma   90.00
#
_symmetry.space_group_name_H-M   'P 1'
#
loop_
_entity.id
_entity.type
_entity.pdbx_description
1 polymer ?
#
loop_
_entity_poly.entity_id
_entity_poly.type
_entity_poly.pdbx_seq_one_letter_code
_entity_poly.pdbx_strand_id
1 'polypeptide(L)'
;MRKIGKSHKLDNVCYDIRGPVLAEAMRMERQGYDIIKLNIGNPAPFGFNAPDEVREDLIANLAKAQGYSESKGVFAARKAIMHETQRLGIKGVTVDDIILGNGVSELIVMAMQALLDSGDEVLIPMPDYPLWTAAVNLAGGRAVHYLCDEE
;
A
#
# COMPACT_ATOMS: atom_id res chain seq x y z
N MET A 1 -23.36 -15.09 -26.60
CA MET A 1 -22.85 -14.20 -25.53
C MET A 1 -21.33 -14.19 -25.59
N ARG A 2 -20.67 -12.99 -25.55
CA ARG A 2 -19.22 -12.91 -25.48
C ARG A 2 -18.78 -13.37 -24.08
N LYS A 3 -17.85 -14.32 -23.99
CA LYS A 3 -17.31 -14.80 -22.71
C LYS A 3 -16.48 -13.67 -22.06
N ILE A 4 -16.86 -13.25 -20.86
CA ILE A 4 -16.11 -12.22 -20.10
C ILE A 4 -14.92 -12.93 -19.46
N GLY A 5 -13.71 -12.45 -19.74
CA GLY A 5 -12.46 -12.94 -19.15
C GLY A 5 -11.71 -11.81 -18.44
N LYS A 6 -10.62 -12.12 -17.75
CA LYS A 6 -9.72 -11.11 -17.17
C LYS A 6 -8.99 -10.33 -18.28
N SER A 7 -8.59 -9.10 -17.98
CA SER A 7 -7.78 -8.29 -18.88
C SER A 7 -6.39 -8.89 -19.07
N HIS A 8 -5.82 -8.79 -20.27
CA HIS A 8 -4.43 -9.18 -20.56
C HIS A 8 -3.40 -8.39 -19.71
N LYS A 9 -3.74 -7.20 -19.19
CA LYS A 9 -2.90 -6.48 -18.23
C LYS A 9 -2.62 -7.26 -16.95
N LEU A 10 -3.44 -8.26 -16.64
CA LEU A 10 -3.29 -9.13 -15.46
C LEU A 10 -2.47 -10.39 -15.73
N ASP A 11 -2.04 -10.66 -16.96
CA ASP A 11 -1.34 -11.91 -17.29
C ASP A 11 0.02 -12.01 -16.61
N ASN A 12 0.71 -10.88 -16.40
CA ASN A 12 2.01 -10.78 -15.73
C ASN A 12 1.92 -10.21 -14.31
N VAL A 13 0.74 -10.20 -13.69
CA VAL A 13 0.54 -9.71 -12.33
C VAL A 13 0.48 -10.89 -11.37
N CYS A 14 1.57 -11.12 -10.65
CA CYS A 14 1.66 -12.12 -9.58
C CYS A 14 1.42 -11.46 -8.22
N TYR A 15 0.19 -11.01 -7.96
CA TYR A 15 -0.20 -10.39 -6.68
C TYR A 15 -0.93 -11.40 -5.79
N ASP A 16 -0.40 -12.60 -5.67
CA ASP A 16 -0.99 -13.63 -4.80
C ASP A 16 -0.12 -13.88 -3.56
N ILE A 17 -0.18 -12.93 -2.61
CA ILE A 17 0.50 -13.04 -1.31
C ILE A 17 -0.17 -14.08 -0.39
N ARG A 18 -1.31 -14.67 -0.80
CA ARG A 18 -2.11 -15.63 -0.03
C ARG A 18 -2.26 -16.98 -0.72
N GLY A 19 -1.54 -17.24 -1.79
CA GLY A 19 -1.69 -18.38 -2.68
C GLY A 19 -1.53 -19.77 -2.08
N PRO A 20 -0.94 -20.71 -2.80
CA PRO A 20 -0.88 -22.13 -2.37
C PRO A 20 -0.15 -22.34 -1.05
N VAL A 21 0.83 -21.49 -0.71
CA VAL A 21 1.56 -21.57 0.56
C VAL A 21 0.63 -21.30 1.76
N LEU A 22 -0.25 -20.28 1.66
CA LEU A 22 -1.23 -20.02 2.72
C LEU A 22 -2.24 -21.16 2.83
N ALA A 23 -2.72 -21.68 1.70
CA ALA A 23 -3.65 -22.81 1.70
C ALA A 23 -3.07 -24.04 2.41
N GLU A 24 -1.78 -24.32 2.17
CA GLU A 24 -1.09 -25.42 2.84
C GLU A 24 -0.88 -25.12 4.33
N ALA A 25 -0.46 -23.91 4.69
CA ALA A 25 -0.34 -23.50 6.09
C ALA A 25 -1.67 -23.69 6.85
N MET A 26 -2.78 -23.24 6.27
CA MET A 26 -4.12 -23.44 6.87
C MET A 26 -4.52 -24.92 6.96
N ARG A 27 -4.08 -25.77 6.04
CA ARG A 27 -4.30 -27.21 6.10
C ARG A 27 -3.53 -27.81 7.26
N MET A 28 -2.28 -27.43 7.44
CA MET A 28 -1.42 -27.89 8.54
C MET A 28 -1.96 -27.43 9.90
N GLU A 29 -2.40 -26.18 10.03
CA GLU A 29 -3.03 -25.65 11.25
C GLU A 29 -4.25 -26.50 11.66
N ARG A 30 -5.10 -26.88 10.68
CA ARG A 30 -6.25 -27.79 10.94
C ARG A 30 -5.83 -29.18 11.41
N GLN A 31 -4.60 -29.59 11.14
CA GLN A 31 -4.02 -30.83 11.61
C GLN A 31 -3.32 -30.70 12.98
N GLY A 32 -3.35 -29.49 13.57
CA GLY A 32 -2.76 -29.25 14.89
C GLY A 32 -1.30 -28.76 14.87
N TYR A 33 -0.76 -28.44 13.70
CA TYR A 33 0.58 -27.82 13.62
C TYR A 33 0.50 -26.35 13.99
N ASP A 34 1.47 -25.90 14.76
CA ASP A 34 1.65 -24.46 15.07
C ASP A 34 2.47 -23.82 13.95
N ILE A 35 1.86 -22.87 13.22
CA ILE A 35 2.45 -22.21 12.07
C ILE A 35 2.76 -20.74 12.39
N ILE A 36 4.04 -20.39 12.41
CA ILE A 36 4.49 -19.02 12.57
C ILE A 36 4.38 -18.28 11.23
N LYS A 37 3.48 -17.30 11.15
CA LYS A 37 3.22 -16.52 9.93
C LYS A 37 4.09 -15.28 9.91
N LEU A 38 5.12 -15.27 9.08
CA LEU A 38 6.07 -14.16 8.91
C LEU A 38 5.84 -13.38 7.60
N ASN A 39 4.82 -13.70 6.84
CA ASN A 39 4.57 -13.15 5.50
C ASN A 39 3.85 -11.80 5.50
N ILE A 40 3.15 -11.45 6.58
CA ILE A 40 2.44 -10.17 6.70
C ILE A 40 2.69 -9.61 8.10
N GLY A 41 3.18 -8.36 8.15
CA GLY A 41 3.33 -7.61 9.40
C GLY A 41 1.96 -7.24 9.96
N ASN A 42 1.55 -7.92 11.03
CA ASN A 42 0.32 -7.61 11.75
C ASN A 42 0.58 -7.67 13.26
N PRO A 43 1.05 -6.57 13.87
CA PRO A 43 1.48 -6.59 15.27
C PRO A 43 0.33 -6.68 16.29
N ALA A 44 -0.89 -6.24 15.94
CA ALA A 44 -2.01 -6.19 16.89
C ALA A 44 -2.35 -7.52 17.56
N PRO A 45 -2.39 -8.69 16.88
CA PRO A 45 -2.62 -9.99 17.50
C PRO A 45 -1.55 -10.40 18.52
N PHE A 46 -0.38 -9.74 18.50
CA PHE A 46 0.73 -9.99 19.42
C PHE A 46 0.78 -8.98 20.56
N GLY A 47 -0.29 -8.21 20.78
CA GLY A 47 -0.39 -7.24 21.87
C GLY A 47 0.22 -5.86 21.58
N PHE A 48 0.70 -5.61 20.38
CA PHE A 48 1.19 -4.29 19.97
C PHE A 48 0.02 -3.43 19.47
N ASN A 49 -0.67 -2.80 20.37
CA ASN A 49 -1.80 -1.93 20.07
C ASN A 49 -1.34 -0.53 19.62
N ALA A 50 -2.21 0.19 18.93
CA ALA A 50 -2.00 1.61 18.69
C ALA A 50 -1.93 2.37 20.03
N PRO A 51 -1.11 3.42 20.14
CA PRO A 51 -1.09 4.29 21.32
C PRO A 51 -2.48 4.78 21.70
N ASP A 52 -2.72 4.94 23.00
CA ASP A 52 -4.03 5.35 23.51
C ASP A 52 -4.43 6.72 22.98
N GLU A 53 -3.50 7.66 22.87
CA GLU A 53 -3.73 8.99 22.32
C GLU A 53 -4.28 8.95 20.88
N VAL A 54 -3.79 8.03 20.05
CA VAL A 54 -4.27 7.85 18.65
C VAL A 54 -5.69 7.30 18.64
N ARG A 55 -5.99 6.33 19.53
CA ARG A 55 -7.33 5.72 19.62
C ARG A 55 -8.36 6.70 20.16
N GLU A 56 -8.01 7.45 21.19
CA GLU A 56 -8.87 8.45 21.82
C GLU A 56 -9.20 9.58 20.86
N ASP A 57 -8.19 10.10 20.12
CA ASP A 57 -8.40 11.13 19.12
C ASP A 57 -9.29 10.64 17.96
N LEU A 58 -9.10 9.39 17.50
CA LEU A 58 -9.95 8.78 16.49
C LEU A 58 -11.42 8.73 16.95
N ILE A 59 -11.67 8.26 18.19
CA ILE A 59 -13.02 8.19 18.77
C ILE A 59 -13.64 9.57 18.89
N ALA A 60 -12.90 10.55 19.39
CA ALA A 60 -13.37 11.92 19.56
C ALA A 60 -13.75 12.62 18.25
N ASN A 61 -13.09 12.25 17.15
CA ASN A 61 -13.31 12.83 15.83
C ASN A 61 -14.20 12.00 14.90
N LEU A 62 -14.64 10.81 15.32
CA LEU A 62 -15.43 9.90 14.48
C LEU A 62 -16.71 10.55 13.94
N ALA A 63 -17.40 11.36 14.75
CA ALA A 63 -18.58 12.07 14.32
C ALA A 63 -18.33 13.08 13.18
N LYS A 64 -17.12 13.62 13.07
CA LYS A 64 -16.72 14.54 12.01
C LYS A 64 -16.32 13.82 10.70
N ALA A 65 -16.12 12.53 10.76
CA ALA A 65 -15.68 11.70 9.62
C ALA A 65 -16.83 11.18 8.73
N GLN A 66 -18.08 11.62 8.97
CA GLN A 66 -19.27 11.12 8.29
C GLN A 66 -19.51 11.77 6.91
N GLY A 67 -18.87 12.89 6.62
CA GLY A 67 -19.08 13.65 5.38
C GLY A 67 -17.91 13.52 4.41
N TYR A 68 -18.10 14.14 3.25
CA TYR A 68 -16.99 14.33 2.31
C TYR A 68 -15.96 15.31 2.87
N SER A 69 -14.71 15.09 2.53
CA SER A 69 -13.59 16.00 2.81
C SER A 69 -13.04 16.59 1.51
N GLU A 70 -12.02 17.46 1.63
CA GLU A 70 -11.28 17.97 0.47
C GLU A 70 -10.65 16.81 -0.33
N SER A 71 -10.59 16.96 -1.65
CA SER A 71 -10.06 15.92 -2.56
C SER A 71 -8.60 15.53 -2.27
N LYS A 72 -7.80 16.47 -1.77
CA LYS A 72 -6.41 16.19 -1.33
C LYS A 72 -6.35 15.61 0.09
N GLY A 73 -7.45 15.49 0.80
CA GLY A 73 -7.54 15.07 2.20
C GLY A 73 -7.59 16.23 3.19
N VAL A 74 -7.88 15.90 4.44
CA VAL A 74 -8.11 16.86 5.53
C VAL A 74 -6.90 17.78 5.72
N PHE A 75 -7.14 19.11 5.71
CA PHE A 75 -6.10 20.13 5.80
C PHE A 75 -5.19 19.95 7.03
N ALA A 76 -5.78 19.67 8.20
CA ALA A 76 -5.02 19.49 9.44
C ALA A 76 -3.98 18.35 9.34
N ALA A 77 -4.34 17.23 8.71
CA ALA A 77 -3.43 16.11 8.51
C ALA A 77 -2.34 16.45 7.48
N ARG A 78 -2.70 17.10 6.37
CA ARG A 78 -1.72 17.58 5.37
C ARG A 78 -0.72 18.55 6.00
N LYS A 79 -1.19 19.47 6.85
CA LYS A 79 -0.34 20.41 7.59
C LYS A 79 0.62 19.69 8.55
N ALA A 80 0.14 18.67 9.26
CA ALA A 80 0.99 17.85 10.15
C ALA A 80 2.11 17.13 9.37
N ILE A 81 1.78 16.55 8.23
CA ILE A 81 2.75 15.92 7.32
C ILE A 81 3.77 16.94 6.81
N MET A 82 3.33 18.14 6.41
CA MET A 82 4.23 19.20 5.98
C MET A 82 5.23 19.58 7.08
N HIS A 83 4.77 19.73 8.33
CA HIS A 83 5.67 20.02 9.45
C HIS A 83 6.67 18.89 9.70
N GLU A 84 6.23 17.64 9.61
CA GLU A 84 7.13 16.49 9.75
C GLU A 84 8.17 16.45 8.61
N THR A 85 7.76 16.73 7.39
CA THR A 85 8.64 16.85 6.23
C THR A 85 9.72 17.91 6.47
N GLN A 86 9.32 19.07 7.00
CA GLN A 86 10.26 20.15 7.37
C GLN A 86 11.20 19.71 8.50
N ARG A 87 10.69 19.00 9.50
CA ARG A 87 11.52 18.45 10.60
C ARG A 87 12.58 17.48 10.10
N LEU A 88 12.29 16.73 9.06
CA LEU A 88 13.21 15.81 8.37
C LEU A 88 14.20 16.56 7.44
N GLY A 89 14.12 17.88 7.36
CA GLY A 89 15.03 18.69 6.54
C GLY A 89 14.69 18.73 5.03
N ILE A 90 13.55 18.18 4.62
CA ILE A 90 13.09 18.22 3.24
C ILE A 90 12.50 19.61 2.96
N LYS A 91 13.10 20.33 2.02
CA LYS A 91 12.74 21.73 1.72
C LYS A 91 11.76 21.82 0.55
N GLY A 92 11.00 22.91 0.51
CA GLY A 92 10.15 23.27 -0.63
C GLY A 92 8.79 22.57 -0.66
N VAL A 93 8.49 21.69 0.29
CA VAL A 93 7.19 21.03 0.39
C VAL A 93 6.19 21.95 1.08
N THR A 94 5.09 22.22 0.42
CA THR A 94 3.93 22.97 0.93
C THR A 94 2.76 22.03 1.24
N VAL A 95 1.75 22.55 1.87
CA VAL A 95 0.51 21.79 2.14
C VAL A 95 -0.20 21.35 0.84
N ASP A 96 0.02 22.08 -0.25
CA ASP A 96 -0.62 21.79 -1.54
C ASP A 96 0.05 20.66 -2.32
N ASP A 97 1.27 20.30 -1.93
CA ASP A 97 2.02 19.18 -2.51
C ASP A 97 1.69 17.83 -1.85
N ILE A 98 0.82 17.84 -0.83
CA ILE A 98 0.48 16.66 -0.04
C ILE A 98 -0.92 16.18 -0.39
N ILE A 99 -1.01 14.91 -0.74
CA ILE A 99 -2.26 14.19 -1.02
C ILE A 99 -2.37 13.02 -0.06
N LEU A 100 -3.51 12.90 0.59
CA LEU A 100 -3.81 11.77 1.48
C LEU A 100 -4.58 10.69 0.72
N GLY A 101 -4.28 9.46 1.04
CA GLY A 101 -4.97 8.28 0.53
C GLY A 101 -5.33 7.29 1.64
N ASN A 102 -6.11 6.31 1.30
CA ASN A 102 -6.50 5.24 2.22
C ASN A 102 -5.44 4.13 2.24
N GLY A 103 -4.31 4.45 2.88
CA GLY A 103 -3.15 3.59 2.96
C GLY A 103 -2.23 3.68 1.74
N VAL A 104 -1.02 3.12 1.89
CA VAL A 104 0.04 3.16 0.87
C VAL A 104 -0.39 2.50 -0.44
N SER A 105 -1.17 1.43 -0.37
CA SER A 105 -1.60 0.70 -1.57
C SER A 105 -2.42 1.55 -2.53
N GLU A 106 -3.33 2.37 -2.03
CA GLU A 106 -4.08 3.30 -2.86
C GLU A 106 -3.16 4.36 -3.49
N LEU A 107 -2.25 4.92 -2.70
CA LEU A 107 -1.30 5.93 -3.18
C LEU A 107 -0.37 5.39 -4.26
N ILE A 108 0.10 4.14 -4.13
CA ILE A 108 0.90 3.47 -5.18
C ILE A 108 0.09 3.39 -6.48
N VAL A 109 -1.15 2.90 -6.43
CA VAL A 109 -1.98 2.76 -7.62
C VAL A 109 -2.28 4.12 -8.25
N MET A 110 -2.63 5.12 -7.43
CA MET A 110 -2.90 6.48 -7.89
C MET A 110 -1.67 7.11 -8.56
N ALA A 111 -0.49 6.97 -7.94
CA ALA A 111 0.75 7.52 -8.48
C ALA A 111 1.10 6.87 -9.83
N MET A 112 1.03 5.55 -9.94
CA MET A 112 1.33 4.87 -11.20
C MET A 112 0.35 5.25 -12.31
N GLN A 113 -0.94 5.39 -11.99
CA GLN A 113 -1.94 5.84 -12.97
C GLN A 113 -1.77 7.30 -13.40
N ALA A 114 -1.28 8.16 -12.51
CA ALA A 114 -1.10 9.58 -12.79
C ALA A 114 0.20 9.90 -13.53
N LEU A 115 1.23 9.08 -13.39
CA LEU A 115 2.58 9.38 -13.86
C LEU A 115 3.01 8.57 -15.08
N LEU A 116 2.35 7.45 -15.39
CA LEU A 116 2.82 6.54 -16.44
C LEU A 116 1.93 6.57 -17.67
N ASP A 117 2.56 6.77 -18.82
CA ASP A 117 2.01 6.44 -20.12
C ASP A 117 2.30 4.97 -20.50
N SER A 118 1.64 4.50 -21.55
CA SER A 118 1.83 3.13 -22.00
C SER A 118 3.26 2.88 -22.49
N GLY A 119 3.95 1.94 -21.84
CA GLY A 119 5.32 1.55 -22.17
C GLY A 119 6.39 2.26 -21.36
N ASP A 120 6.04 3.20 -20.49
CA ASP A 120 6.99 3.82 -19.56
C ASP A 120 7.59 2.78 -18.62
N GLU A 121 8.85 3.01 -18.23
CA GLU A 121 9.60 2.11 -17.37
C GLU A 121 9.73 2.66 -15.95
N VAL A 122 9.53 1.76 -14.99
CA VAL A 122 9.73 2.05 -13.57
C VAL A 122 10.73 1.09 -12.97
N LEU A 123 11.78 1.63 -12.35
CA LEU A 123 12.74 0.84 -11.59
C LEU A 123 12.12 0.38 -10.26
N ILE A 124 12.13 -0.92 -10.03
CA ILE A 124 11.58 -1.53 -8.83
C ILE A 124 12.64 -2.42 -8.18
N PRO A 125 12.91 -2.27 -6.87
CA PRO A 125 13.85 -3.14 -6.17
C PRO A 125 13.32 -4.58 -6.16
N MET A 126 14.22 -5.56 -6.14
CA MET A 126 13.89 -6.98 -6.01
C MET A 126 14.78 -7.61 -4.93
N PRO A 127 14.19 -8.25 -3.90
CA PRO A 127 12.76 -8.48 -3.65
C PRO A 127 11.99 -7.20 -3.26
N ASP A 128 10.69 -7.15 -3.58
CA ASP A 128 9.82 -6.01 -3.28
C ASP A 128 8.45 -6.42 -2.73
N TYR A 129 7.64 -5.41 -2.40
CA TYR A 129 6.22 -5.61 -2.18
C TYR A 129 5.50 -5.76 -3.54
N PRO A 130 4.84 -6.89 -3.82
CA PRO A 130 4.35 -7.24 -5.16
C PRO A 130 3.39 -6.22 -5.80
N LEU A 131 2.81 -5.32 -5.00
CA LEU A 131 1.92 -4.28 -5.50
C LEU A 131 2.63 -3.28 -6.43
N TRP A 132 3.91 -2.99 -6.22
CA TRP A 132 4.64 -2.07 -7.09
C TRP A 132 4.63 -2.56 -8.54
N THR A 133 5.07 -3.80 -8.75
CA THR A 133 5.03 -4.45 -10.07
C THR A 133 3.62 -4.53 -10.63
N ALA A 134 2.64 -4.89 -9.80
CA ALA A 134 1.25 -4.98 -10.22
C ALA A 134 0.69 -3.63 -10.65
N ALA A 135 0.92 -2.56 -9.89
CA ALA A 135 0.42 -1.22 -10.18
C ALA A 135 1.01 -0.64 -11.46
N VAL A 136 2.32 -0.82 -11.69
CA VAL A 136 3.01 -0.42 -12.93
C VAL A 136 2.40 -1.12 -14.13
N ASN A 137 2.25 -2.44 -14.09
CA ASN A 137 1.68 -3.22 -15.18
C ASN A 137 0.21 -2.84 -15.45
N LEU A 138 -0.58 -2.63 -14.40
CA LEU A 138 -1.98 -2.21 -14.54
C LEU A 138 -2.12 -0.80 -15.11
N ALA A 139 -1.19 0.10 -14.81
CA ALA A 139 -1.13 1.43 -15.41
C ALA A 139 -0.69 1.42 -16.89
N GLY A 140 -0.16 0.30 -17.37
CA GLY A 140 0.32 0.15 -18.76
C GLY A 140 1.83 0.37 -18.91
N GLY A 141 2.54 0.60 -17.82
CA GLY A 141 3.99 0.70 -17.77
C GLY A 141 4.68 -0.67 -17.76
N ARG A 142 5.99 -0.67 -17.71
CA ARG A 142 6.87 -1.83 -17.61
C ARG A 142 7.72 -1.75 -16.34
N ALA A 143 7.58 -2.75 -15.46
CA ALA A 143 8.43 -2.89 -14.29
C ALA A 143 9.83 -3.37 -14.71
N VAL A 144 10.87 -2.65 -14.32
CA VAL A 144 12.27 -3.00 -14.51
C VAL A 144 12.90 -3.25 -13.15
N HIS A 145 13.14 -4.51 -12.85
CA HIS A 145 13.66 -4.90 -11.53
C HIS A 145 15.18 -4.75 -11.46
N TYR A 146 15.66 -4.26 -10.33
CA TYR A 146 17.07 -4.29 -9.96
C TYR A 146 17.25 -5.03 -8.63
N LEU A 147 18.32 -5.78 -8.51
CA LEU A 147 18.61 -6.55 -7.31
C LEU A 147 19.02 -5.62 -6.17
N CYS A 148 18.42 -5.81 -5.00
CA CYS A 148 18.91 -5.30 -3.73
C CYS A 148 19.41 -6.50 -2.93
N ASP A 149 20.73 -6.64 -2.88
CA ASP A 149 21.42 -7.63 -2.06
C ASP A 149 21.89 -7.02 -0.74
N GLU A 150 22.57 -7.82 0.08
CA GLU A 150 23.06 -7.41 1.40
C GLU A 150 24.48 -6.83 1.36
N GLU A 151 25.07 -6.62 0.16
CA GLU A 151 26.42 -6.07 -0.01
C GLU A 151 26.45 -4.55 -0.22
#